data_a0f543eb3bd527ef4088ba1c86a40392
#
_entry.id   a0f543eb3bd527ef4088ba1c86a40392
#
_cell.length_a   1.000
_cell.length_b   1.000
_cell.length_c   1.000
_cell.angle_alpha   90.00
_cell.angle_beta   90.00
_cell.angle_gamma   90.00
#
_symmetry.space_group_name_H-M   'P 1'
#
loop_
_entity.id
_entity.type
_entity.pdbx_description
1 polymer ?
#
loop_
_entity_poly.entity_id
_entity_poly.type
_entity_poly.pdbx_seq_one_letter_code
_entity_poly.pdbx_strand_id
1 'polypeptide(L)'
;MGFHAYSSPYDWSRIAGFKAAAKAVPGGMINLSVGSPVDSVPDAVQQALASTADASNAHGYPVTAGTVDMKSAIDSWFRNMRGVDLKAVNAAVIPTVGSKEAVALMASLLHLGEGDVVVQPKVSYPTYEIGTQLAGATVAKVDDVTDVDSWVNIPNVKAIWIN
;
A
#
# COMPACT_ATOMS: atom_id res chain seq x y z
N MET A 1 -2.90 31.04 0.59
CA MET A 1 -2.90 29.57 0.59
C MET A 1 -2.79 29.11 2.04
N GLY A 2 -3.60 28.18 2.50
CA GLY A 2 -3.62 27.64 3.85
C GLY A 2 -4.04 26.17 3.83
N PHE A 3 -4.11 25.54 5.01
CA PHE A 3 -4.61 24.19 5.12
C PHE A 3 -6.10 24.14 4.77
N HIS A 4 -6.47 23.23 3.89
CA HIS A 4 -7.86 22.92 3.59
C HIS A 4 -8.32 21.73 4.43
N ALA A 5 -9.56 21.76 4.90
CA ALA A 5 -10.15 20.61 5.57
C ALA A 5 -10.23 19.43 4.59
N TYR A 6 -9.58 18.33 4.94
CA TYR A 6 -9.69 17.09 4.19
C TYR A 6 -10.88 16.27 4.71
N SER A 7 -11.80 15.92 3.82
CA SER A 7 -12.90 15.02 4.13
C SER A 7 -12.56 13.62 3.63
N SER A 8 -12.28 12.69 4.55
CA SER A 8 -12.06 11.30 4.18
C SER A 8 -13.34 10.68 3.62
N PRO A 9 -13.30 9.98 2.49
CA PRO A 9 -14.43 9.21 1.98
C PRO A 9 -14.78 8.01 2.88
N TYR A 10 -13.92 7.70 3.87
CA TYR A 10 -14.06 6.56 4.77
C TYR A 10 -14.30 7.04 6.21
N ASP A 11 -15.53 6.89 6.67
CA ASP A 11 -15.94 7.23 8.04
C ASP A 11 -16.06 5.96 8.90
N TRP A 12 -15.02 5.67 9.64
CA TRP A 12 -14.96 4.53 10.55
C TRP A 12 -15.91 4.65 11.75
N SER A 13 -16.45 5.83 12.06
CA SER A 13 -17.40 6.03 13.14
C SER A 13 -18.72 5.28 12.89
N ARG A 14 -19.08 5.07 11.63
CA ARG A 14 -20.29 4.36 11.21
C ARG A 14 -20.37 2.93 11.73
N ILE A 15 -19.25 2.28 12.02
CA ILE A 15 -19.23 0.91 12.57
C ILE A 15 -19.19 0.86 14.10
N ALA A 16 -19.14 2.00 14.78
CA ALA A 16 -19.03 2.06 16.24
C ALA A 16 -20.22 1.37 16.95
N GLY A 17 -21.44 1.61 16.47
CA GLY A 17 -22.64 0.98 16.99
C GLY A 17 -22.63 -0.55 16.83
N PHE A 18 -22.21 -1.05 15.69
CA PHE A 18 -22.08 -2.49 15.44
C PHE A 18 -21.02 -3.14 16.32
N LYS A 19 -19.89 -2.45 16.54
CA LYS A 19 -18.84 -2.93 17.47
C LYS A 19 -19.36 -2.97 18.92
N ALA A 20 -20.11 -1.98 19.35
CA ALA A 20 -20.70 -1.97 20.68
C ALA A 20 -21.69 -3.12 20.87
N ALA A 21 -22.58 -3.34 19.90
CA ALA A 21 -23.55 -4.44 19.92
C ALA A 21 -22.83 -5.80 19.93
N ALA A 22 -21.82 -6.01 19.12
CA ALA A 22 -21.05 -7.25 19.07
C ALA A 22 -20.30 -7.54 20.39
N LYS A 23 -19.76 -6.52 21.04
CA LYS A 23 -19.11 -6.67 22.35
C LYS A 23 -20.07 -7.03 23.48
N ALA A 24 -21.36 -6.69 23.37
CA ALA A 24 -22.37 -6.99 24.38
C ALA A 24 -22.87 -8.45 24.33
N VAL A 25 -22.57 -9.19 23.28
CA VAL A 25 -22.96 -10.61 23.14
C VAL A 25 -22.11 -11.48 24.08
N PRO A 26 -22.69 -12.50 24.76
CA PRO A 26 -21.93 -13.50 25.50
C PRO A 26 -20.84 -14.14 24.60
N GLY A 27 -19.60 -14.18 25.05
CA GLY A 27 -18.45 -14.63 24.28
C GLY A 27 -17.67 -13.50 23.59
N GLY A 28 -18.23 -12.26 23.57
CA GLY A 28 -17.58 -11.07 23.05
C GLY A 28 -17.58 -10.97 21.52
N MET A 29 -16.82 -10.01 21.03
CA MET A 29 -16.72 -9.70 19.60
C MET A 29 -15.59 -10.48 18.93
N ILE A 30 -15.91 -11.18 17.84
CA ILE A 30 -14.91 -11.69 16.89
C ILE A 30 -14.70 -10.63 15.80
N ASN A 31 -13.51 -10.03 15.79
CA ASN A 31 -13.19 -8.96 14.83
C ASN A 31 -12.61 -9.55 13.53
N LEU A 32 -13.39 -9.56 12.46
CA LEU A 32 -12.98 -9.98 11.12
C LEU A 32 -12.79 -8.79 10.16
N SER A 33 -12.83 -7.56 10.66
CA SER A 33 -12.81 -6.36 9.81
C SER A 33 -11.41 -5.96 9.33
N VAL A 34 -10.36 -6.38 10.01
CA VAL A 34 -8.97 -6.09 9.65
C VAL A 34 -8.13 -7.34 9.83
N GLY A 35 -7.50 -7.79 8.75
CA GLY A 35 -6.62 -8.95 8.76
C GLY A 35 -5.25 -8.61 9.34
N SER A 36 -5.14 -8.55 10.68
CA SER A 36 -3.85 -8.41 11.34
C SER A 36 -3.27 -9.81 11.62
N PRO A 37 -1.98 -10.06 11.30
CA PRO A 37 -1.31 -11.30 11.69
C PRO A 37 -1.35 -11.47 13.20
N VAL A 38 -1.62 -12.70 13.66
CA VAL A 38 -1.67 -13.06 15.09
C VAL A 38 -0.56 -14.04 15.48
N ASP A 39 0.13 -14.59 14.51
CA ASP A 39 1.24 -15.50 14.74
C ASP A 39 2.47 -14.76 15.28
N SER A 40 3.24 -15.44 16.11
CA SER A 40 4.50 -14.91 16.62
C SER A 40 5.51 -14.75 15.49
N VAL A 41 6.39 -13.74 15.62
CA VAL A 41 7.52 -13.60 14.69
C VAL A 41 8.45 -14.81 14.84
N PRO A 42 8.87 -15.48 13.75
CA PRO A 42 9.79 -16.60 13.82
C PRO A 42 11.09 -16.26 14.55
N ASP A 43 11.59 -17.20 15.37
CA ASP A 43 12.80 -16.99 16.19
C ASP A 43 14.01 -16.54 15.37
N ALA A 44 14.19 -17.10 14.17
CA ALA A 44 15.28 -16.71 13.29
C ALA A 44 15.25 -15.22 12.91
N VAL A 45 14.05 -14.65 12.72
CA VAL A 45 13.88 -13.21 12.43
C VAL A 45 14.18 -12.39 13.68
N GLN A 46 13.70 -12.80 14.84
CA GLN A 46 13.97 -12.13 16.11
C GLN A 46 15.46 -12.11 16.42
N GLN A 47 16.16 -13.23 16.24
CA GLN A 47 17.60 -13.37 16.45
C GLN A 47 18.39 -12.49 15.47
N ALA A 48 18.00 -12.48 14.19
CA ALA A 48 18.65 -11.62 13.18
C ALA A 48 18.52 -10.14 13.54
N LEU A 49 17.34 -9.67 13.95
CA LEU A 49 17.13 -8.30 14.38
C LEU A 49 17.96 -7.96 15.62
N ALA A 50 17.97 -8.85 16.64
CA ALA A 50 18.72 -8.63 17.87
C ALA A 50 20.23 -8.58 17.61
N SER A 51 20.77 -9.45 16.76
CA SER A 51 22.20 -9.50 16.46
C SER A 51 22.71 -8.33 15.62
N THR A 52 21.83 -7.63 14.92
CA THR A 52 22.19 -6.48 14.06
C THR A 52 21.75 -5.13 14.63
N ALA A 53 21.12 -5.10 15.79
CA ALA A 53 20.58 -3.88 16.37
C ALA A 53 21.64 -2.78 16.60
N ASP A 54 22.88 -3.17 16.85
CA ASP A 54 24.03 -2.28 17.08
C ASP A 54 25.08 -2.35 15.94
N ALA A 55 24.67 -2.75 14.73
CA ALA A 55 25.55 -2.75 13.59
C ALA A 55 26.00 -1.32 13.25
N SER A 56 27.22 -1.16 12.71
CA SER A 56 27.83 0.15 12.43
C SER A 56 26.99 1.05 11.51
N ASN A 57 26.10 0.47 10.71
CA ASN A 57 25.19 1.18 9.83
C ASN A 57 23.79 1.40 10.43
N ALA A 58 23.55 0.97 11.69
CA ALA A 58 22.25 1.10 12.35
C ALA A 58 22.00 2.51 12.94
N HIS A 59 23.07 3.28 13.17
CA HIS A 59 22.99 4.56 13.89
C HIS A 59 22.89 5.80 12.99
N GLY A 60 23.07 5.64 11.69
CA GLY A 60 23.08 6.76 10.73
C GLY A 60 21.75 6.97 10.02
N TYR A 61 21.75 7.92 9.12
CA TYR A 61 20.63 8.07 8.21
C TYR A 61 20.49 6.83 7.31
N PRO A 62 19.27 6.34 7.08
CA PRO A 62 19.07 5.22 6.17
C PRO A 62 19.46 5.60 4.74
N VAL A 63 19.99 4.63 4.00
CA VAL A 63 20.19 4.79 2.55
C VAL A 63 18.82 4.76 1.87
N THR A 64 18.42 5.89 1.30
CA THR A 64 17.05 6.08 0.75
C THR A 64 16.65 5.02 -0.27
N ALA A 65 17.61 4.61 -1.12
CA ALA A 65 17.38 3.58 -2.13
C ALA A 65 17.59 2.14 -1.60
N GLY A 66 17.85 1.97 -0.30
CA GLY A 66 18.22 0.69 0.31
C GLY A 66 19.71 0.35 0.15
N THR A 67 20.25 -0.40 1.11
CA THR A 67 21.65 -0.87 1.06
C THR A 67 21.84 -1.91 -0.04
N VAL A 68 23.09 -2.11 -0.47
CA VAL A 68 23.44 -3.15 -1.45
C VAL A 68 23.01 -4.53 -0.95
N ASP A 69 23.28 -4.82 0.32
CA ASP A 69 22.94 -6.11 0.94
C ASP A 69 21.43 -6.36 0.97
N MET A 70 20.65 -5.34 1.33
CA MET A 70 19.19 -5.42 1.31
C MET A 70 18.67 -5.71 -0.11
N LYS A 71 19.15 -5.00 -1.12
CA LYS A 71 18.76 -5.22 -2.52
C LYS A 71 19.15 -6.61 -3.00
N SER A 72 20.34 -7.08 -2.64
CA SER A 72 20.81 -8.42 -2.99
C SER A 72 19.97 -9.51 -2.32
N ALA A 73 19.57 -9.31 -1.07
CA ALA A 73 18.70 -10.23 -0.35
C ALA A 73 17.31 -10.31 -1.00
N ILE A 74 16.74 -9.16 -1.40
CA ILE A 74 15.45 -9.10 -2.08
C ILE A 74 15.53 -9.75 -3.47
N ASP A 75 16.58 -9.46 -4.25
CA ASP A 75 16.79 -10.10 -5.56
C ASP A 75 16.89 -11.63 -5.43
N SER A 76 17.64 -12.10 -4.44
CA SER A 76 17.74 -13.52 -4.13
C SER A 76 16.39 -14.13 -3.73
N TRP A 77 15.60 -13.40 -2.95
CA TRP A 77 14.25 -13.85 -2.57
C TRP A 77 13.32 -13.98 -3.80
N PHE A 78 13.30 -12.99 -4.68
CA PHE A 78 12.49 -13.07 -5.90
C PHE A 78 12.91 -14.26 -6.78
N ARG A 79 14.22 -14.46 -6.95
CA ARG A 79 14.75 -15.57 -7.74
C ARG A 79 14.40 -16.92 -7.13
N ASN A 80 14.62 -17.10 -5.83
CA ASN A 80 14.46 -18.39 -5.17
C ASN A 80 12.99 -18.73 -4.86
N MET A 81 12.19 -17.73 -4.47
CA MET A 81 10.82 -17.95 -4.01
C MET A 81 9.76 -17.68 -5.09
N ARG A 82 10.09 -16.93 -6.14
CA ARG A 82 9.15 -16.56 -7.20
C ARG A 82 9.63 -16.97 -8.59
N GLY A 83 10.85 -17.46 -8.74
CA GLY A 83 11.42 -17.82 -10.04
C GLY A 83 11.63 -16.60 -10.97
N VAL A 84 11.72 -15.39 -10.40
CA VAL A 84 11.84 -14.15 -11.16
C VAL A 84 13.26 -13.60 -11.08
N ASP A 85 13.91 -13.42 -12.21
CA ASP A 85 15.14 -12.64 -12.32
C ASP A 85 14.77 -11.19 -12.62
N LEU A 86 14.94 -10.31 -11.62
CA LEU A 86 14.59 -8.89 -11.75
C LEU A 86 15.35 -8.19 -12.86
N LYS A 87 16.59 -8.59 -13.14
CA LYS A 87 17.40 -8.03 -14.25
C LYS A 87 16.84 -8.42 -15.60
N ALA A 88 16.39 -9.67 -15.75
CA ALA A 88 15.84 -10.15 -17.01
C ALA A 88 14.52 -9.44 -17.39
N VAL A 89 13.77 -8.98 -16.40
CA VAL A 89 12.52 -8.22 -16.60
C VAL A 89 12.73 -6.69 -16.51
N ASN A 90 13.99 -6.22 -16.47
CA ASN A 90 14.36 -4.81 -16.35
C ASN A 90 13.68 -4.10 -15.17
N ALA A 91 13.60 -4.78 -14.03
CA ALA A 91 13.04 -4.25 -12.80
C ALA A 91 14.12 -3.90 -11.78
N ALA A 92 13.81 -2.95 -10.91
CA ALA A 92 14.64 -2.56 -9.78
C ALA A 92 13.83 -2.58 -8.48
N VAL A 93 14.54 -2.74 -7.36
CA VAL A 93 13.94 -2.73 -6.02
C VAL A 93 14.13 -1.37 -5.37
N ILE A 94 13.04 -0.82 -4.85
CA ILE A 94 13.04 0.35 -3.98
C ILE A 94 12.33 -0.04 -2.68
N PRO A 95 13.01 0.02 -1.53
CA PRO A 95 12.40 -0.26 -0.24
C PRO A 95 11.43 0.86 0.15
N THR A 96 10.33 0.51 0.78
CA THR A 96 9.35 1.45 1.32
C THR A 96 9.02 1.10 2.77
N VAL A 97 8.55 2.07 3.54
CA VAL A 97 8.05 1.84 4.90
C VAL A 97 6.65 1.24 4.83
N GLY A 98 6.61 -0.03 4.43
CA GLY A 98 5.38 -0.75 4.13
C GLY A 98 4.80 -0.40 2.74
N SER A 99 3.99 -1.31 2.20
CA SER A 99 3.36 -1.15 0.88
C SER A 99 2.39 0.04 0.80
N LYS A 100 1.81 0.44 1.95
CA LYS A 100 0.90 1.59 2.01
C LYS A 100 1.56 2.89 1.60
N GLU A 101 2.83 3.10 1.92
CA GLU A 101 3.60 4.27 1.48
C GLU A 101 3.69 4.31 -0.04
N ALA A 102 4.10 3.22 -0.68
CA ALA A 102 4.19 3.13 -2.13
C ALA A 102 2.84 3.41 -2.80
N VAL A 103 1.76 2.81 -2.28
CA VAL A 103 0.40 3.01 -2.79
C VAL A 103 -0.03 4.48 -2.66
N ALA A 104 0.19 5.08 -1.48
CA ALA A 104 -0.22 6.46 -1.22
C ALA A 104 0.52 7.48 -2.10
N LEU A 105 1.80 7.21 -2.39
CA LEU A 105 2.64 8.12 -3.17
C LEU A 105 2.61 7.87 -4.68
N MET A 106 2.02 6.77 -5.13
CA MET A 106 2.13 6.35 -6.55
C MET A 106 1.67 7.43 -7.52
N ALA A 107 0.51 8.04 -7.29
CA ALA A 107 0.00 9.09 -8.16
C ALA A 107 0.95 10.32 -8.22
N SER A 108 1.52 10.71 -7.07
CA SER A 108 2.50 11.81 -7.00
C SER A 108 3.81 11.45 -7.70
N LEU A 109 4.29 10.21 -7.54
CA LEU A 109 5.51 9.72 -8.22
C LEU A 109 5.35 9.65 -9.73
N LEU A 110 4.14 9.41 -10.21
CA LEU A 110 3.79 9.47 -11.63
C LEU A 110 3.54 10.90 -12.11
N HIS A 111 3.74 11.90 -11.27
CA HIS A 111 3.48 13.33 -11.54
C HIS A 111 2.04 13.61 -12.00
N LEU A 112 1.06 12.87 -11.49
CA LEU A 112 -0.34 13.11 -11.79
C LEU A 112 -0.86 14.33 -11.02
N GLY A 113 -1.85 15.00 -11.60
CA GLY A 113 -2.43 16.22 -11.02
C GLY A 113 -3.78 16.57 -11.63
N GLU A 114 -4.12 17.85 -11.58
CA GLU A 114 -5.38 18.38 -12.12
C GLU A 114 -5.57 18.00 -13.59
N GLY A 115 -6.73 17.46 -13.91
CA GLY A 115 -7.07 16.97 -15.25
C GLY A 115 -6.71 15.52 -15.54
N ASP A 116 -5.86 14.89 -14.72
CA ASP A 116 -5.54 13.47 -14.86
C ASP A 116 -6.55 12.59 -14.11
N VAL A 117 -6.76 11.38 -14.63
CA VAL A 117 -7.71 10.41 -14.08
C VAL A 117 -6.99 9.10 -13.71
N VAL A 118 -7.31 8.60 -12.52
CA VAL A 118 -6.91 7.26 -12.07
C VAL A 118 -8.15 6.40 -11.93
N VAL A 119 -8.16 5.26 -12.60
CA VAL A 119 -9.27 4.29 -12.54
C VAL A 119 -9.00 3.29 -11.40
N GLN A 120 -10.05 2.93 -10.67
CA GLN A 120 -9.99 1.90 -9.65
C GLN A 120 -11.34 1.16 -9.51
N PRO A 121 -11.35 -0.07 -8.96
CA PRO A 121 -12.61 -0.73 -8.60
C PRO A 121 -13.40 0.09 -7.58
N LYS A 122 -14.75 0.05 -7.66
CA LYS A 122 -15.63 0.69 -6.65
C LYS A 122 -15.35 0.20 -5.24
N VAL A 123 -15.10 -1.11 -5.10
CA VAL A 123 -14.70 -1.73 -3.84
C VAL A 123 -13.21 -2.03 -3.93
N SER A 124 -12.40 -1.25 -3.25
CA SER A 124 -10.95 -1.34 -3.35
C SER A 124 -10.28 -0.81 -2.07
N TYR A 125 -8.96 -0.93 -2.04
CA TYR A 125 -8.19 -0.42 -0.92
C TYR A 125 -8.30 1.11 -0.82
N PRO A 126 -8.74 1.66 0.33
CA PRO A 126 -9.01 3.09 0.48
C PRO A 126 -7.85 4.02 0.07
N THR A 127 -6.63 3.54 0.22
CA THR A 127 -5.44 4.34 -0.05
C THR A 127 -5.26 4.66 -1.54
N TYR A 128 -5.85 3.89 -2.46
CA TYR A 128 -5.83 4.20 -3.90
C TYR A 128 -6.48 5.58 -4.16
N GLU A 129 -7.69 5.75 -3.66
CA GLU A 129 -8.44 7.01 -3.81
C GLU A 129 -7.74 8.16 -3.08
N ILE A 130 -7.32 7.92 -1.84
CA ILE A 130 -6.69 8.96 -1.02
C ILE A 130 -5.38 9.44 -1.67
N GLY A 131 -4.52 8.53 -2.12
CA GLY A 131 -3.27 8.89 -2.80
C GLY A 131 -3.50 9.67 -4.09
N THR A 132 -4.52 9.29 -4.86
CA THR A 132 -4.92 9.99 -6.08
C THR A 132 -5.38 11.41 -5.79
N GLN A 133 -6.25 11.59 -4.79
CA GLN A 133 -6.75 12.91 -4.38
C GLN A 133 -5.65 13.82 -3.83
N LEU A 134 -4.71 13.26 -3.04
CA LEU A 134 -3.57 14.01 -2.51
C LEU A 134 -2.63 14.51 -3.62
N ALA A 135 -2.53 13.80 -4.73
CA ALA A 135 -1.80 14.24 -5.91
C ALA A 135 -2.55 15.31 -6.71
N GLY A 136 -3.83 15.57 -6.41
CA GLY A 136 -4.68 16.51 -7.14
C GLY A 136 -5.37 15.90 -8.37
N ALA A 137 -5.24 14.59 -8.59
CA ALA A 137 -5.88 13.88 -9.70
C ALA A 137 -7.31 13.44 -9.36
N THR A 138 -8.08 13.10 -10.36
CA THR A 138 -9.47 12.63 -10.25
C THR A 138 -9.54 11.11 -10.20
N VAL A 139 -10.44 10.57 -9.39
CA VAL A 139 -10.71 9.13 -9.31
C VAL A 139 -11.94 8.77 -10.14
N ALA A 140 -11.80 7.80 -11.03
CA ALA A 140 -12.92 7.13 -11.71
C ALA A 140 -13.10 5.72 -11.14
N LYS A 141 -14.31 5.43 -10.64
CA LYS A 141 -14.65 4.14 -10.04
C LYS A 141 -15.50 3.31 -11.00
N VAL A 142 -15.03 2.10 -11.30
CA VAL A 142 -15.73 1.13 -12.15
C VAL A 142 -16.02 -0.16 -11.37
N ASP A 143 -16.97 -0.96 -11.83
CA ASP A 143 -17.31 -2.22 -11.17
C ASP A 143 -16.21 -3.27 -11.38
N ASP A 144 -15.70 -3.35 -12.59
CA ASP A 144 -14.63 -4.27 -12.98
C ASP A 144 -13.61 -3.54 -13.86
N VAL A 145 -12.38 -3.42 -13.39
CA VAL A 145 -11.29 -2.79 -14.15
C VAL A 145 -10.76 -3.66 -15.28
N THR A 146 -11.06 -4.96 -15.29
CA THR A 146 -10.72 -5.87 -16.39
C THR A 146 -11.67 -5.72 -17.58
N ASP A 147 -12.86 -5.17 -17.36
CA ASP A 147 -13.76 -4.71 -18.40
C ASP A 147 -13.26 -3.36 -18.95
N VAL A 148 -12.47 -3.44 -20.01
CA VAL A 148 -11.83 -2.28 -20.64
C VAL A 148 -12.87 -1.27 -21.15
N ASP A 149 -14.03 -1.71 -21.60
CA ASP A 149 -15.08 -0.83 -22.12
C ASP A 149 -15.66 0.08 -21.01
N SER A 150 -15.54 -0.32 -19.75
CA SER A 150 -16.01 0.47 -18.60
C SER A 150 -15.22 1.76 -18.37
N TRP A 151 -14.00 1.88 -18.90
CA TRP A 151 -13.12 3.02 -18.64
C TRP A 151 -12.33 3.53 -19.85
N VAL A 152 -12.24 2.80 -20.95
CA VAL A 152 -11.42 3.18 -22.13
C VAL A 152 -11.82 4.53 -22.74
N ASN A 153 -13.10 4.91 -22.62
CA ASN A 153 -13.63 6.18 -23.11
C ASN A 153 -13.54 7.33 -22.09
N ILE A 154 -13.05 7.07 -20.87
CA ILE A 154 -12.83 8.13 -19.89
C ILE A 154 -11.61 8.93 -20.34
N PRO A 155 -11.72 10.26 -20.50
CA PRO A 155 -10.60 11.06 -20.95
C PRO A 155 -9.49 11.12 -19.89
N ASN A 156 -8.26 11.25 -20.36
CA ASN A 156 -7.07 11.47 -19.51
C ASN A 156 -6.79 10.37 -18.46
N VAL A 157 -7.19 9.15 -18.67
CA VAL A 157 -6.77 8.03 -17.83
C VAL A 157 -5.26 7.86 -17.94
N LYS A 158 -4.56 7.93 -16.80
CA LYS A 158 -3.10 7.81 -16.69
C LYS A 158 -2.67 6.56 -15.94
N ALA A 159 -3.49 6.07 -15.03
CA ALA A 159 -3.20 4.88 -14.25
C ALA A 159 -4.48 4.11 -13.90
N ILE A 160 -4.31 2.82 -13.67
CA ILE A 160 -5.40 1.92 -13.29
C ILE A 160 -4.90 1.08 -12.11
N TRP A 161 -5.66 1.07 -11.01
CA TRP A 161 -5.44 0.14 -9.92
C TRP A 161 -6.18 -1.18 -10.20
N ILE A 162 -5.42 -2.26 -10.18
CA ILE A 162 -5.95 -3.64 -10.25
C ILE A 162 -5.85 -4.23 -8.84
N ASN A 163 -6.97 -4.76 -8.32
CA ASN A 163 -7.07 -5.27 -6.95
C ASN A 163 -7.45 -6.75 -6.94
#